data_dc3b05260801cdc08e5ad1a5b5396611
#
_entry.id   dc3b05260801cdc08e5ad1a5b5396611
#
_cell.length_a   1.000
_cell.length_b   1.000
_cell.length_c   1.000
_cell.angle_alpha   90.00
_cell.angle_beta   90.00
_cell.angle_gamma   90.00
#
_symmetry.space_group_name_H-M   'P 1'
#
loop_
_entity.id
_entity.type
_entity.pdbx_description
1 polymer ?
#
loop_
_entity_poly.entity_id
_entity_poly.type
_entity_poly.pdbx_seq_one_letter_code
_entity_poly.pdbx_strand_id
1 'polypeptide(L)'
;MTPFEEILAVRAAEAGLALTAAQIEQFAVYNRLLIAWNERMNLTALTAPEDVAVKHIIDSLTAYDAKLFAPARTLIDVGTGAGLPGIPLAVYAPKIEVTLMDALGKRVKFLTEAAAAMELRNVRCIHARAEEAARRPEHRARYDIAVSRAVARLPVLLAYTLPFVRTGGTLLALKGRAYAAEQAEGKRAAEILGGGAISARPVRLPGLDDVRAILAVTKERPTPKGYPRRTGLPERAPLK
;
A
#
# COMPACT_ATOMS: atom_id res chain seq x y z
N MET A 1 5.39 -17.03 22.88
CA MET A 1 5.12 -16.59 21.47
C MET A 1 4.18 -17.60 20.83
N THR A 2 3.26 -17.13 20.01
CA THR A 2 2.43 -17.99 19.14
C THR A 2 3.24 -18.48 17.94
N PRO A 3 2.82 -19.56 17.25
CA PRO A 3 3.51 -20.00 16.03
C PRO A 3 3.65 -18.91 14.96
N PHE A 4 2.66 -18.02 14.84
CA PHE A 4 2.74 -16.87 13.92
C PHE A 4 3.84 -15.88 14.30
N GLU A 5 3.96 -15.56 15.59
CA GLU A 5 4.98 -14.61 16.09
C GLU A 5 6.40 -15.15 15.87
N GLU A 6 6.61 -16.44 16.12
CA GLU A 6 7.90 -17.10 15.88
C GLU A 6 8.29 -17.08 14.40
N ILE A 7 7.34 -17.46 13.52
CA ILE A 7 7.53 -17.42 12.07
C ILE A 7 7.84 -15.99 11.62
N LEU A 8 7.05 -15.01 12.04
CA LEU A 8 7.24 -13.62 11.65
C LEU A 8 8.61 -13.09 12.09
N ALA A 9 9.05 -13.38 13.32
CA ALA A 9 10.34 -12.94 13.82
C ALA A 9 11.50 -13.51 12.98
N VAL A 10 11.46 -14.82 12.68
CA VAL A 10 12.49 -15.50 11.87
C VAL A 10 12.51 -14.92 10.46
N ARG A 11 11.36 -14.86 9.80
CA ARG A 11 11.26 -14.40 8.41
C ARG A 11 11.57 -12.90 8.24
N ALA A 12 11.25 -12.08 9.24
CA ALA A 12 11.63 -10.67 9.24
C ALA A 12 13.15 -10.51 9.34
N ALA A 13 13.80 -11.28 10.22
CA ALA A 13 15.26 -11.26 10.33
C ALA A 13 15.94 -11.71 9.01
N GLU A 14 15.46 -12.77 8.36
CA GLU A 14 15.92 -13.23 7.04
C GLU A 14 15.75 -12.14 5.95
N ALA A 15 14.70 -11.33 6.06
CA ALA A 15 14.46 -10.19 5.17
C ALA A 15 15.27 -8.93 5.53
N GLY A 16 16.08 -8.96 6.58
CA GLY A 16 16.81 -7.80 7.08
C GLY A 16 15.94 -6.74 7.76
N LEU A 17 14.74 -7.11 8.21
CA LEU A 17 13.80 -6.24 8.91
C LEU A 17 13.94 -6.41 10.42
N ALA A 18 14.27 -5.32 11.11
CA ALA A 18 14.31 -5.31 12.58
C ALA A 18 12.92 -4.98 13.14
N LEU A 19 12.20 -5.99 13.61
CA LEU A 19 10.92 -5.83 14.31
C LEU A 19 11.14 -5.87 15.82
N THR A 20 10.54 -4.92 16.54
CA THR A 20 10.49 -4.95 17.99
C THR A 20 9.45 -5.97 18.48
N ALA A 21 9.56 -6.43 19.74
CA ALA A 21 8.57 -7.32 20.35
C ALA A 21 7.15 -6.73 20.30
N ALA A 22 7.00 -5.43 20.54
CA ALA A 22 5.72 -4.74 20.43
C ALA A 22 5.13 -4.77 19.03
N GLN A 23 5.96 -4.59 17.99
CA GLN A 23 5.50 -4.69 16.60
C GLN A 23 5.07 -6.12 16.23
N ILE A 24 5.80 -7.13 16.70
CA ILE A 24 5.41 -8.54 16.50
C ILE A 24 4.07 -8.83 17.15
N GLU A 25 3.85 -8.35 18.38
CA GLU A 25 2.56 -8.47 19.10
C GLU A 25 1.42 -7.77 18.33
N GLN A 26 1.65 -6.54 17.86
CA GLN A 26 0.68 -5.84 17.02
C GLN A 26 0.32 -6.64 15.76
N PHE A 27 1.28 -7.22 15.07
CA PHE A 27 1.02 -8.09 13.92
C PHE A 27 0.29 -9.38 14.30
N ALA A 28 0.51 -9.92 15.50
CA ALA A 28 -0.26 -11.07 15.97
C ALA A 28 -1.73 -10.70 16.26
N VAL A 29 -2.00 -9.51 16.78
CA VAL A 29 -3.37 -8.96 16.89
C VAL A 29 -4.02 -8.84 15.51
N TYR A 30 -3.30 -8.23 14.56
CA TYR A 30 -3.78 -8.11 13.18
C TYR A 30 -4.11 -9.47 12.56
N ASN A 31 -3.21 -10.46 12.69
CA ASN A 31 -3.41 -11.80 12.14
C ASN A 31 -4.68 -12.46 12.68
N ARG A 32 -4.90 -12.42 14.02
CA ARG A 32 -6.12 -12.98 14.62
C ARG A 32 -7.40 -12.32 14.07
N LEU A 33 -7.39 -11.00 13.96
CA LEU A 33 -8.53 -10.27 13.39
C LEU A 33 -8.75 -10.56 11.91
N LEU A 34 -7.67 -10.61 11.12
CA LEU A 34 -7.73 -10.93 9.70
C LEU A 34 -8.42 -12.30 9.48
N ILE A 35 -8.02 -13.33 10.23
CA ILE A 35 -8.59 -14.67 10.13
C ILE A 35 -10.08 -14.66 10.54
N ALA A 36 -10.41 -14.06 11.68
CA ALA A 36 -11.79 -14.00 12.18
C ALA A 36 -12.74 -13.25 11.22
N TRP A 37 -12.28 -12.15 10.62
CA TRP A 37 -13.06 -11.40 9.64
C TRP A 37 -13.13 -12.12 8.28
N ASN A 38 -12.09 -12.87 7.93
CA ASN A 38 -12.02 -13.59 6.65
C ASN A 38 -13.10 -14.68 6.53
N GLU A 39 -13.50 -15.29 7.64
CA GLU A 39 -14.62 -16.24 7.70
C GLU A 39 -15.95 -15.63 7.20
N ARG A 40 -16.10 -14.30 7.29
CA ARG A 40 -17.33 -13.56 6.96
C ARG A 40 -17.23 -12.75 5.66
N MET A 41 -16.01 -12.47 5.19
CA MET A 41 -15.82 -11.39 4.20
C MET A 41 -14.88 -11.69 3.04
N ASN A 42 -14.19 -12.83 3.02
CA ASN A 42 -13.17 -13.15 2.01
C ASN A 42 -12.18 -11.98 1.78
N LEU A 43 -11.53 -11.51 2.85
CA LEU A 43 -10.52 -10.45 2.80
C LEU A 43 -9.26 -10.88 2.06
N THR A 44 -8.90 -12.17 2.22
CA THR A 44 -7.71 -12.77 1.62
C THR A 44 -7.91 -14.27 1.40
N ALA A 45 -7.22 -14.81 0.39
CA ALA A 45 -7.10 -16.26 0.20
C ALA A 45 -5.93 -16.86 1.01
N LEU A 46 -5.06 -16.03 1.59
CA LEU A 46 -3.85 -16.45 2.31
C LEU A 46 -4.10 -16.35 3.82
N THR A 47 -4.31 -17.49 4.47
CA THR A 47 -4.67 -17.57 5.89
C THR A 47 -3.66 -18.37 6.73
N ALA A 48 -2.79 -19.16 6.10
CA ALA A 48 -1.75 -19.88 6.81
C ALA A 48 -0.77 -18.91 7.48
N PRO A 49 -0.30 -19.17 8.71
CA PRO A 49 0.59 -18.27 9.45
C PRO A 49 1.83 -17.84 8.65
N GLU A 50 2.47 -18.76 7.93
CA GLU A 50 3.61 -18.48 7.05
C GLU A 50 3.25 -17.53 5.92
N ASP A 51 2.11 -17.76 5.25
CA ASP A 51 1.66 -16.91 4.16
C ASP A 51 1.33 -15.50 4.62
N VAL A 52 0.68 -15.34 5.77
CA VAL A 52 0.39 -14.03 6.34
C VAL A 52 1.69 -13.32 6.74
N ALA A 53 2.62 -14.02 7.41
CA ALA A 53 3.90 -13.43 7.80
C ALA A 53 4.70 -12.96 6.56
N VAL A 54 4.87 -13.81 5.57
CA VAL A 54 5.76 -13.54 4.42
C VAL A 54 5.05 -12.74 3.33
N LYS A 55 3.88 -13.22 2.85
CA LYS A 55 3.20 -12.63 1.67
C LYS A 55 2.31 -11.45 2.02
N HIS A 56 2.01 -11.21 3.29
CA HIS A 56 1.27 -10.02 3.72
C HIS A 56 2.17 -9.04 4.45
N ILE A 57 2.76 -9.41 5.60
CA ILE A 57 3.51 -8.47 6.43
C ILE A 57 4.85 -8.10 5.78
N ILE A 58 5.72 -9.08 5.53
CA ILE A 58 7.06 -8.81 5.00
C ILE A 58 6.99 -8.23 3.59
N ASP A 59 6.13 -8.76 2.71
CA ASP A 59 5.90 -8.20 1.38
C ASP A 59 5.51 -6.71 1.45
N SER A 60 4.62 -6.34 2.37
CA SER A 60 4.23 -4.95 2.58
C SER A 60 5.40 -4.07 3.04
N LEU A 61 6.22 -4.58 3.96
CA LEU A 61 7.38 -3.87 4.50
C LEU A 61 8.51 -3.70 3.47
N THR A 62 8.52 -4.47 2.39
CA THR A 62 9.46 -4.23 1.27
C THR A 62 9.28 -2.86 0.62
N ALA A 63 8.12 -2.22 0.77
CA ALA A 63 7.91 -0.85 0.30
C ALA A 63 8.63 0.20 1.15
N TYR A 64 9.06 -0.14 2.35
CA TYR A 64 9.80 0.80 3.20
C TYR A 64 11.18 1.12 2.58
N ASP A 65 11.49 2.40 2.54
CA ASP A 65 12.78 2.95 2.17
C ASP A 65 13.10 4.09 3.12
N ALA A 66 14.17 3.95 3.90
CA ALA A 66 14.52 4.92 4.93
C ALA A 66 14.72 6.34 4.38
N LYS A 67 15.23 6.49 3.14
CA LYS A 67 15.45 7.79 2.51
C LYS A 67 14.13 8.50 2.16
N LEU A 68 13.11 7.72 1.77
CA LEU A 68 11.77 8.25 1.43
C LEU A 68 10.93 8.46 2.69
N PHE A 69 11.04 7.56 3.68
CA PHE A 69 10.19 7.57 4.86
C PHE A 69 10.68 8.53 5.96
N ALA A 70 11.99 8.77 6.10
CA ALA A 70 12.53 9.65 7.14
C ALA A 70 12.00 11.11 7.06
N PRO A 71 11.91 11.76 5.87
CA PRO A 71 11.34 13.11 5.74
C PRO A 71 9.81 13.11 5.65
N ALA A 72 9.17 11.96 5.35
CA ALA A 72 7.73 11.88 5.13
C ALA A 72 6.94 12.05 6.43
N ARG A 73 5.77 12.70 6.32
CA ARG A 73 4.81 12.89 7.41
C ARG A 73 3.49 12.18 7.14
N THR A 74 3.13 12.02 5.88
CA THR A 74 1.82 11.52 5.46
C THR A 74 1.95 10.44 4.40
N LEU A 75 1.19 9.36 4.57
CA LEU A 75 1.08 8.26 3.63
C LEU A 75 -0.40 7.95 3.36
N ILE A 76 -0.73 7.64 2.11
CA ILE A 76 -2.04 7.07 1.75
C ILE A 76 -1.87 5.71 1.09
N ASP A 77 -2.64 4.73 1.56
CA ASP A 77 -2.79 3.42 0.91
C ASP A 77 -4.11 3.39 0.13
N VAL A 78 -4.00 3.35 -1.19
CA VAL A 78 -5.13 3.46 -2.11
C VAL A 78 -5.61 2.08 -2.54
N GLY A 79 -6.85 1.74 -2.17
CA GLY A 79 -7.40 0.42 -2.38
C GLY A 79 -6.78 -0.62 -1.43
N THR A 80 -6.64 -0.25 -0.19
CA THR A 80 -5.88 -0.97 0.84
C THR A 80 -6.38 -2.40 1.13
N GLY A 81 -7.65 -2.72 0.80
CA GLY A 81 -8.21 -4.05 1.01
C GLY A 81 -8.23 -4.48 2.48
N ALA A 82 -7.44 -5.50 2.79
CA ALA A 82 -7.20 -5.94 4.16
C ALA A 82 -6.22 -5.06 4.95
N GLY A 83 -5.93 -3.85 4.50
CA GLY A 83 -4.96 -2.95 5.14
C GLY A 83 -3.52 -3.13 4.65
N LEU A 84 -3.33 -3.66 3.45
CA LEU A 84 -2.03 -4.04 2.92
C LEU A 84 -1.67 -3.23 1.66
N PRO A 85 -0.55 -2.50 1.65
CA PRO A 85 0.56 -2.53 2.60
C PRO A 85 0.45 -1.53 3.77
N GLY A 86 -0.62 -0.75 3.90
CA GLY A 86 -0.71 0.41 4.79
C GLY A 86 -0.59 0.08 6.28
N ILE A 87 -1.26 -0.97 6.79
CA ILE A 87 -1.16 -1.37 8.21
C ILE A 87 0.27 -1.78 8.58
N PRO A 88 0.95 -2.69 7.85
CA PRO A 88 2.34 -3.00 8.17
C PRO A 88 3.27 -1.78 8.16
N LEU A 89 3.09 -0.87 7.20
CA LEU A 89 3.87 0.37 7.15
C LEU A 89 3.57 1.31 8.32
N ALA A 90 2.31 1.38 8.78
CA ALA A 90 1.93 2.17 9.95
C ALA A 90 2.56 1.65 11.24
N VAL A 91 2.65 0.33 11.40
CA VAL A 91 3.34 -0.32 12.54
C VAL A 91 4.83 -0.06 12.48
N TYR A 92 5.44 -0.21 11.31
CA TYR A 92 6.90 -0.11 11.14
C TYR A 92 7.41 1.33 11.19
N ALA A 93 6.61 2.29 10.71
CA ALA A 93 6.95 3.72 10.68
C ALA A 93 5.93 4.55 11.49
N PRO A 94 5.89 4.44 12.83
CA PRO A 94 4.82 4.99 13.67
C PRO A 94 4.76 6.53 13.71
N LYS A 95 5.77 7.22 13.16
CA LYS A 95 5.81 8.69 13.06
C LYS A 95 5.07 9.23 11.82
N ILE A 96 4.65 8.37 10.90
CA ILE A 96 3.93 8.74 9.68
C ILE A 96 2.44 8.59 9.90
N GLU A 97 1.66 9.60 9.55
CA GLU A 97 0.20 9.53 9.52
C GLU A 97 -0.25 8.74 8.29
N VAL A 98 -0.88 7.61 8.50
CA VAL A 98 -1.32 6.69 7.45
C VAL A 98 -2.82 6.79 7.23
N THR A 99 -3.21 7.07 6.00
CA THR A 99 -4.61 7.01 5.56
C THR A 99 -4.85 5.72 4.79
N LEU A 100 -5.72 4.85 5.31
CA LEU A 100 -6.17 3.64 4.63
C LEU A 100 -7.47 3.94 3.89
N MET A 101 -7.47 3.79 2.56
CA MET A 101 -8.65 4.09 1.74
C MET A 101 -9.12 2.86 1.00
N ASP A 102 -10.41 2.55 1.10
CA ASP A 102 -11.05 1.50 0.30
C ASP A 102 -12.45 1.94 -0.15
N ALA A 103 -12.88 1.46 -1.32
CA ALA A 103 -14.20 1.74 -1.89
C ALA A 103 -15.31 0.87 -1.28
N LEU A 104 -14.97 -0.16 -0.50
CA LEU A 104 -15.93 -1.06 0.13
C LEU A 104 -16.07 -0.77 1.62
N GLY A 105 -17.22 -0.26 2.03
CA GLY A 105 -17.50 0.11 3.42
C GLY A 105 -17.30 -1.03 4.43
N LYS A 106 -17.53 -2.29 4.02
CA LYS A 106 -17.26 -3.46 4.87
C LYS A 106 -15.76 -3.61 5.19
N ARG A 107 -14.89 -3.35 4.20
CA ARG A 107 -13.43 -3.36 4.42
C ARG A 107 -13.01 -2.24 5.36
N VAL A 108 -13.57 -1.06 5.19
CA VAL A 108 -13.28 0.08 6.07
C VAL A 108 -13.68 -0.20 7.52
N LYS A 109 -14.78 -0.94 7.77
CA LYS A 109 -15.13 -1.41 9.13
C LYS A 109 -14.07 -2.32 9.73
N PHE A 110 -13.60 -3.31 8.97
CA PHE A 110 -12.48 -4.17 9.38
C PHE A 110 -11.23 -3.34 9.71
N LEU A 111 -10.85 -2.43 8.83
CA LEU A 111 -9.67 -1.58 9.00
C LEU A 111 -9.75 -0.72 10.26
N THR A 112 -10.92 -0.17 10.55
CA THR A 112 -11.15 0.65 11.77
C THR A 112 -11.03 -0.20 13.03
N GLU A 113 -11.60 -1.41 13.02
CA GLU A 113 -11.50 -2.34 14.14
C GLU A 113 -10.06 -2.83 14.34
N ALA A 114 -9.37 -3.18 13.25
CA ALA A 114 -7.98 -3.60 13.30
C ALA A 114 -7.06 -2.49 13.83
N ALA A 115 -7.19 -1.26 13.34
CA ALA A 115 -6.41 -0.12 13.81
C ALA A 115 -6.63 0.15 15.30
N ALA A 116 -7.88 0.07 15.77
CA ALA A 116 -8.23 0.25 17.18
C ALA A 116 -7.64 -0.86 18.07
N ALA A 117 -7.80 -2.13 17.68
CA ALA A 117 -7.31 -3.28 18.45
C ALA A 117 -5.77 -3.35 18.48
N MET A 118 -5.09 -2.85 17.45
CA MET A 118 -3.64 -2.73 17.38
C MET A 118 -3.11 -1.44 18.06
N GLU A 119 -3.99 -0.59 18.59
CA GLU A 119 -3.66 0.73 19.17
C GLU A 119 -2.88 1.66 18.22
N LEU A 120 -3.17 1.61 16.92
CA LEU A 120 -2.52 2.44 15.89
C LEU A 120 -3.10 3.86 15.89
N ARG A 121 -2.47 4.77 16.65
CA ARG A 121 -2.91 6.17 16.75
C ARG A 121 -2.59 7.02 15.52
N ASN A 122 -1.71 6.53 14.65
CA ASN A 122 -1.28 7.17 13.41
C ASN A 122 -2.06 6.69 12.18
N VAL A 123 -3.17 5.96 12.36
CA VAL A 123 -3.98 5.44 11.27
C VAL A 123 -5.36 6.06 11.25
N ARG A 124 -5.81 6.49 10.08
CA ARG A 124 -7.22 6.81 9.80
C ARG A 124 -7.73 6.02 8.61
N CYS A 125 -9.00 5.61 8.66
CA CYS A 125 -9.65 4.85 7.59
C CYS A 125 -10.70 5.70 6.90
N ILE A 126 -10.74 5.68 5.55
CA ILE A 126 -11.73 6.41 4.77
C ILE A 126 -12.43 5.50 3.76
N HIS A 127 -13.76 5.62 3.72
CA HIS A 127 -14.60 4.96 2.72
C HIS A 127 -14.80 5.91 1.55
N ALA A 128 -14.09 5.68 0.46
CA ALA A 128 -14.20 6.49 -0.74
C ALA A 128 -13.65 5.76 -1.98
N ARG A 129 -14.15 6.16 -3.15
CA ARG A 129 -13.50 5.84 -4.41
C ARG A 129 -12.33 6.79 -4.65
N ALA A 130 -11.22 6.26 -5.20
CA ALA A 130 -10.00 7.03 -5.43
C ALA A 130 -10.24 8.27 -6.30
N GLU A 131 -11.02 8.12 -7.38
CA GLU A 131 -11.32 9.20 -8.32
C GLU A 131 -12.15 10.33 -7.69
N GLU A 132 -12.97 10.01 -6.69
CA GLU A 132 -13.78 10.99 -5.97
C GLU A 132 -12.98 11.69 -4.88
N ALA A 133 -12.27 10.90 -4.06
CA ALA A 133 -11.46 11.43 -2.97
C ALA A 133 -10.33 12.34 -3.47
N ALA A 134 -9.65 11.96 -4.58
CA ALA A 134 -8.56 12.75 -5.13
C ALA A 134 -8.98 14.08 -5.78
N ARG A 135 -10.29 14.35 -5.88
CA ARG A 135 -10.83 15.67 -6.28
C ARG A 135 -11.03 16.59 -5.09
N ARG A 136 -11.14 16.06 -3.89
CA ARG A 136 -11.39 16.83 -2.67
C ARG A 136 -10.11 17.52 -2.21
N PRO A 137 -10.17 18.82 -1.82
CA PRO A 137 -9.00 19.60 -1.41
C PRO A 137 -8.22 18.99 -0.23
N GLU A 138 -8.92 18.28 0.67
CA GLU A 138 -8.33 17.62 1.84
C GLU A 138 -7.45 16.42 1.49
N HIS A 139 -7.57 15.88 0.27
CA HIS A 139 -6.80 14.72 -0.18
C HIS A 139 -5.90 14.99 -1.37
N ARG A 140 -6.31 15.92 -2.28
CA ARG A 140 -5.57 16.20 -3.52
C ARG A 140 -4.21 16.80 -3.22
N ALA A 141 -3.15 16.15 -3.72
CA ALA A 141 -1.75 16.60 -3.57
C ALA A 141 -1.35 16.87 -2.10
N ARG A 142 -1.80 16.01 -1.17
CA ARG A 142 -1.56 16.17 0.27
C ARG A 142 -0.57 15.18 0.85
N TYR A 143 -0.29 14.08 0.15
CA TYR A 143 0.48 12.98 0.72
C TYR A 143 1.93 13.00 0.21
N ASP A 144 2.87 12.75 1.13
CA ASP A 144 4.28 12.57 0.81
C ASP A 144 4.48 11.27 0.04
N ILE A 145 3.80 10.21 0.49
CA ILE A 145 3.88 8.87 -0.08
C ILE A 145 2.48 8.37 -0.38
N ALA A 146 2.28 7.81 -1.57
CA ALA A 146 1.16 6.93 -1.86
C ALA A 146 1.67 5.50 -2.03
N VAL A 147 0.95 4.54 -1.48
CA VAL A 147 1.24 3.11 -1.69
C VAL A 147 0.03 2.41 -2.25
N SER A 148 0.24 1.31 -2.96
CA SER A 148 -0.85 0.44 -3.39
C SER A 148 -0.32 -0.94 -3.77
N ARG A 149 -1.14 -1.98 -3.54
CA ARG A 149 -0.86 -3.37 -3.89
C ARG A 149 -2.08 -4.04 -4.51
N ALA A 150 -1.90 -4.76 -5.61
CA ALA A 150 -2.92 -5.63 -6.23
C ALA A 150 -4.25 -4.93 -6.61
N VAL A 151 -4.25 -3.63 -6.88
CA VAL A 151 -5.46 -2.86 -7.24
C VAL A 151 -5.72 -2.90 -8.73
N ALA A 152 -4.73 -2.53 -9.56
CA ALA A 152 -4.87 -2.44 -11.00
C ALA A 152 -3.51 -2.51 -11.72
N ARG A 153 -3.51 -2.64 -13.06
CA ARG A 153 -2.31 -2.43 -13.88
C ARG A 153 -1.81 -1.00 -13.75
N LEU A 154 -0.51 -0.79 -13.93
CA LEU A 154 0.15 0.48 -13.59
C LEU A 154 -0.48 1.72 -14.25
N PRO A 155 -0.87 1.74 -15.54
CA PRO A 155 -1.50 2.93 -16.14
C PRO A 155 -2.79 3.38 -15.42
N VAL A 156 -3.59 2.42 -14.97
CA VAL A 156 -4.82 2.66 -14.20
C VAL A 156 -4.48 3.07 -12.78
N LEU A 157 -3.54 2.36 -12.16
CA LEU A 157 -3.10 2.64 -10.79
C LEU A 157 -2.54 4.06 -10.64
N LEU A 158 -1.76 4.53 -11.60
CA LEU A 158 -1.25 5.90 -11.63
C LEU A 158 -2.38 6.93 -11.61
N ALA A 159 -3.47 6.67 -12.36
CA ALA A 159 -4.63 7.56 -12.36
C ALA A 159 -5.37 7.59 -11.01
N TYR A 160 -5.32 6.50 -10.24
CA TYR A 160 -5.89 6.42 -8.91
C TYR A 160 -5.01 7.04 -7.81
N THR A 161 -3.68 7.03 -7.99
CA THR A 161 -2.74 7.33 -6.90
C THR A 161 -2.01 8.66 -7.04
N LEU A 162 -1.49 9.01 -8.23
CA LEU A 162 -0.71 10.24 -8.43
C LEU A 162 -1.46 11.54 -8.08
N PRO A 163 -2.80 11.66 -8.24
CA PRO A 163 -3.51 12.86 -7.81
C PRO A 163 -3.45 13.13 -6.30
N PHE A 164 -3.21 12.12 -5.47
CA PHE A 164 -3.04 12.28 -4.01
C PHE A 164 -1.64 12.78 -3.64
N VAL A 165 -0.63 12.43 -4.44
CA VAL A 165 0.77 12.72 -4.16
C VAL A 165 1.07 14.19 -4.40
N ARG A 166 1.66 14.87 -3.41
CA ARG A 166 2.17 16.24 -3.59
C ARG A 166 3.37 16.28 -4.55
N THR A 167 3.67 17.42 -5.12
CA THR A 167 4.93 17.61 -5.87
C THR A 167 6.13 17.36 -4.95
N GLY A 168 7.08 16.57 -5.42
CA GLY A 168 8.22 16.07 -4.64
C GLY A 168 7.93 14.80 -3.81
N GLY A 169 6.66 14.36 -3.72
CA GLY A 169 6.29 13.09 -3.10
C GLY A 169 6.45 11.89 -4.05
N THR A 170 6.20 10.69 -3.57
CA THR A 170 6.46 9.45 -4.31
C THR A 170 5.31 8.46 -4.21
N LEU A 171 4.95 7.84 -5.33
CA LEU A 171 4.14 6.63 -5.38
C LEU A 171 5.05 5.41 -5.30
N LEU A 172 4.68 4.44 -4.47
CA LEU A 172 5.28 3.10 -4.37
C LEU A 172 4.22 2.05 -4.70
N ALA A 173 4.35 1.39 -5.84
CA ALA A 173 3.44 0.34 -6.28
C ALA A 173 4.09 -1.05 -6.13
N LEU A 174 3.50 -1.90 -5.28
CA LEU A 174 3.96 -3.27 -5.08
C LEU A 174 3.43 -4.13 -6.22
N LYS A 175 4.34 -4.70 -7.00
CA LYS A 175 4.03 -5.44 -8.22
C LYS A 175 4.66 -6.84 -8.23
N GLY A 176 3.95 -7.77 -8.87
CA GLY A 176 4.41 -9.13 -9.11
C GLY A 176 5.17 -9.27 -10.42
N ARG A 177 5.23 -10.49 -10.94
CA ARG A 177 6.01 -10.93 -12.12
C ARG A 177 5.91 -10.02 -13.34
N ALA A 178 4.74 -9.41 -13.58
CA ALA A 178 4.51 -8.57 -14.76
C ALA A 178 5.08 -7.13 -14.64
N TYR A 179 5.82 -6.81 -13.58
CA TYR A 179 6.23 -5.44 -13.28
C TYR A 179 6.99 -4.75 -14.41
N ALA A 180 7.85 -5.46 -15.15
CA ALA A 180 8.64 -4.88 -16.23
C ALA A 180 7.75 -4.43 -17.41
N ALA A 181 6.75 -5.24 -17.78
CA ALA A 181 5.77 -4.86 -18.78
C ALA A 181 4.90 -3.68 -18.32
N GLU A 182 4.44 -3.72 -17.07
CA GLU A 182 3.64 -2.64 -16.50
C GLU A 182 4.44 -1.33 -16.37
N GLN A 183 5.74 -1.40 -16.08
CA GLN A 183 6.62 -0.23 -16.05
C GLN A 183 6.67 0.46 -17.42
N ALA A 184 6.79 -0.32 -18.51
CA ALA A 184 6.79 0.21 -19.85
C ALA A 184 5.43 0.84 -20.22
N GLU A 185 4.32 0.16 -19.92
CA GLU A 185 2.96 0.64 -20.18
C GLU A 185 2.60 1.91 -19.39
N GLY A 186 3.17 2.07 -18.18
CA GLY A 186 2.85 3.18 -17.29
C GLY A 186 3.48 4.52 -17.68
N LYS A 187 4.48 4.56 -18.56
CA LYS A 187 5.27 5.76 -18.85
C LYS A 187 4.41 6.95 -19.29
N ARG A 188 3.53 6.74 -20.25
CA ARG A 188 2.65 7.80 -20.76
C ARG A 188 1.67 8.31 -19.72
N ALA A 189 1.11 7.38 -18.90
CA ALA A 189 0.21 7.75 -17.81
C ALA A 189 0.94 8.56 -16.73
N ALA A 190 2.17 8.17 -16.36
CA ALA A 190 2.98 8.92 -15.41
C ALA A 190 3.21 10.36 -15.90
N GLU A 191 3.67 10.53 -17.14
CA GLU A 191 3.90 11.84 -17.74
C GLU A 191 2.65 12.72 -17.74
N ILE A 192 1.50 12.20 -18.20
CA ILE A 192 0.22 12.94 -18.24
C ILE A 192 -0.20 13.39 -16.84
N LEU A 193 0.00 12.55 -15.82
CA LEU A 193 -0.42 12.80 -14.45
C LEU A 193 0.59 13.59 -13.62
N GLY A 194 1.70 14.00 -14.23
CA GLY A 194 2.73 14.81 -13.58
C GLY A 194 3.77 13.99 -12.79
N GLY A 195 3.85 12.69 -13.04
CA GLY A 195 4.93 11.84 -12.54
C GLY A 195 6.16 11.91 -13.43
N GLY A 196 7.33 11.62 -12.85
CA GLY A 196 8.59 11.44 -13.54
C GLY A 196 8.83 10.01 -14.02
N ALA A 197 10.09 9.67 -14.20
CA ALA A 197 10.51 8.34 -14.61
C ALA A 197 10.06 7.27 -13.60
N ILE A 198 9.66 6.11 -14.11
CA ILE A 198 9.28 4.96 -13.31
C ILE A 198 10.53 4.14 -13.04
N SER A 199 10.98 4.09 -11.79
CA SER A 199 12.05 3.18 -11.36
C SER A 199 11.49 1.85 -10.86
N ALA A 200 12.26 0.78 -10.99
CA ALA A 200 11.92 -0.53 -10.47
C ALA A 200 13.00 -1.03 -9.52
N ARG A 201 12.61 -1.42 -8.32
CA ARG A 201 13.46 -2.09 -7.34
C ARG A 201 12.98 -3.52 -7.15
N PRO A 202 13.71 -4.53 -7.68
CA PRO A 202 13.38 -5.93 -7.45
C PRO A 202 13.38 -6.26 -5.95
N VAL A 203 12.49 -7.16 -5.55
CA VAL A 203 12.28 -7.60 -4.17
C VAL A 203 12.33 -9.13 -4.12
N ARG A 204 12.97 -9.67 -3.10
CA ARG A 204 12.93 -11.09 -2.75
C ARG A 204 12.28 -11.27 -1.40
N LEU A 205 11.40 -12.25 -1.28
CA LEU A 205 10.80 -12.63 -0.03
C LEU A 205 11.46 -13.90 0.51
N PRO A 206 11.65 -14.01 1.84
CA PRO A 206 12.23 -15.21 2.45
C PRO A 206 11.46 -16.47 2.07
N GLY A 207 12.19 -17.51 1.65
CA GLY A 207 11.61 -18.80 1.29
C GLY A 207 10.77 -18.81 0.00
N LEU A 208 10.78 -17.75 -0.82
CA LEU A 208 10.00 -17.68 -2.05
C LEU A 208 10.87 -17.26 -3.25
N ASP A 209 10.65 -17.93 -4.37
CA ASP A 209 11.26 -17.58 -5.66
C ASP A 209 10.36 -16.65 -6.51
N ASP A 210 9.39 -16.01 -5.88
CA ASP A 210 8.47 -15.11 -6.53
C ASP A 210 9.16 -13.85 -7.06
N VAL A 211 8.89 -13.54 -8.34
CA VAL A 211 9.39 -12.31 -8.95
C VAL A 211 8.49 -11.14 -8.53
N ARG A 212 9.06 -10.20 -7.79
CA ARG A 212 8.39 -9.00 -7.28
C ARG A 212 9.25 -7.76 -7.47
N ALA A 213 8.60 -6.60 -7.52
CA ALA A 213 9.28 -5.31 -7.53
C ALA A 213 8.42 -4.21 -6.92
N ILE A 214 9.08 -3.21 -6.36
CA ILE A 214 8.50 -1.92 -6.05
C ILE A 214 8.74 -1.01 -7.25
N LEU A 215 7.65 -0.57 -7.90
CA LEU A 215 7.72 0.50 -8.89
C LEU A 215 7.53 1.83 -8.18
N ALA A 216 8.50 2.73 -8.32
CA ALA A 216 8.45 4.05 -7.70
C ALA A 216 8.35 5.13 -8.77
N VAL A 217 7.47 6.12 -8.50
CA VAL A 217 7.24 7.28 -9.37
C VAL A 217 7.26 8.54 -8.52
N THR A 218 8.26 9.39 -8.72
CA THR A 218 8.29 10.71 -8.07
C THR A 218 7.33 11.66 -8.77
N LYS A 219 6.59 12.43 -7.99
CA LYS A 219 5.68 13.45 -8.51
C LYS A 219 6.46 14.72 -8.81
N GLU A 220 6.64 15.02 -10.09
CA GLU A 220 7.44 16.18 -10.55
C GLU A 220 6.58 17.44 -10.78
N ARG A 221 5.34 17.26 -11.20
CA ARG A 221 4.42 18.35 -11.55
C ARG A 221 3.02 18.10 -10.99
N PRO A 222 2.22 19.14 -10.74
CA PRO A 222 0.82 18.95 -10.35
C PRO A 222 0.04 18.13 -11.38
N THR A 223 -0.83 17.22 -10.90
CA THR A 223 -1.78 16.54 -11.79
C THR A 223 -2.73 17.55 -12.41
N PRO A 224 -2.93 17.55 -13.75
CA PRO A 224 -3.82 18.48 -14.42
C PRO A 224 -5.26 18.44 -13.86
N LYS A 225 -5.98 19.58 -13.93
CA LYS A 225 -7.34 19.74 -13.34
C LYS A 225 -8.37 18.72 -13.88
N GLY A 226 -8.19 18.23 -15.10
CA GLY A 226 -9.06 17.21 -15.71
C GLY A 226 -8.92 15.80 -15.09
N TYR A 227 -7.91 15.59 -14.22
CA TYR A 227 -7.65 14.31 -13.57
C TYR A 227 -7.83 14.40 -12.05
N PRO A 228 -8.23 13.28 -11.41
CA PRO A 228 -8.62 12.00 -12.03
C PRO A 228 -9.86 12.18 -12.92
N ARG A 229 -9.99 11.35 -13.93
CA ARG A 229 -11.22 11.28 -14.75
C ARG A 229 -12.36 10.71 -13.90
N ARG A 230 -13.61 10.81 -14.39
CA ARG A 230 -14.79 10.29 -13.68
C ARG A 230 -14.63 8.81 -13.33
N THR A 231 -15.27 8.39 -12.26
CA THR A 231 -15.27 7.02 -11.71
C THR A 231 -15.49 5.97 -12.79
N GLY A 232 -14.64 4.93 -12.78
CA GLY A 232 -14.63 3.80 -13.70
C GLY A 232 -14.03 4.09 -15.09
N LEU A 233 -13.77 5.36 -15.45
CA LEU A 233 -13.15 5.67 -16.75
C LEU A 233 -11.67 5.26 -16.82
N PRO A 234 -10.86 5.36 -15.75
CA PRO A 234 -9.48 4.88 -15.81
C PRO A 234 -9.34 3.42 -16.20
N GLU A 235 -10.25 2.55 -15.75
CA GLU A 235 -10.26 1.11 -16.11
C GLU A 235 -10.73 0.86 -17.54
N ARG A 236 -11.81 1.55 -17.96
CA ARG A 236 -12.39 1.35 -19.30
C ARG A 236 -11.53 1.90 -20.43
N ALA A 237 -10.79 2.95 -20.16
CA ALA A 237 -9.93 3.63 -21.12
C ALA A 237 -8.62 4.06 -20.43
N PRO A 238 -7.69 3.14 -20.15
CA PRO A 238 -6.40 3.46 -19.54
C PRO A 238 -5.64 4.53 -20.36
N LEU A 239 -4.84 5.34 -19.67
CA LEU A 239 -3.92 6.28 -20.31
C LEU A 239 -2.80 5.48 -21.00
N LYS A 240 -2.67 5.63 -22.31
CA LYS A 240 -1.67 4.96 -23.15
C LYS A 240 -0.77 5.98 -23.81
#